data_5a1d6e2f629ef2e59994551c38ace674
#
_entry.id   5a1d6e2f629ef2e59994551c38ace674
#
_cell.length_a   1.000
_cell.length_b   1.000
_cell.length_c   1.000
_cell.angle_alpha   90.00
_cell.angle_beta   90.00
_cell.angle_gamma   90.00
#
_symmetry.space_group_name_H-M   'P 1'
#
loop_
_entity.id
_entity.type
_entity.pdbx_description
1 polymer ?
#
loop_
_entity_poly.entity_id
_entity_poly.type
_entity_poly.pdbx_seq_one_letter_code
_entity_poly.pdbx_strand_id
1 'polypeptide(L)'
;MPACPLPADEALRQRTLDDMNLVDTPAEHYLDTLVRLTQDLAHVDTVLISLIDQDRQWFKARIGLEASETTRSVSFCGYAILGEDTLMVPDAKCDERFVDNPLVLNAPYIRFYAGHPLRAGNGKAIGTLCMFDPRPRVLSEAQQANFRDLATLAEGYLQLRTLAQVNRDLRLEMDREQRKALLDPLTQLWNRGALSAFEAHERRLAEVNGLQLGAVYADLDHFKSINDKFGHGGGDKVLCETARRLRAALRPDDLVVRHGGEEFVAILQVKDSEELTRIAERIREQVGASPMQLPSGQLNVTLSIGCTLFAKGETLDDALERADKGLYDAKQNGRNRVVYIAPPL
;
A
#
# COMPACT_ATOMS: atom_id res chain seq x y z
N MET A 1 -9.73 46.50 3.60
CA MET A 1 -10.52 45.35 3.07
C MET A 1 -10.94 44.45 4.23
N PRO A 2 -12.22 44.06 4.39
CA PRO A 2 -12.60 43.02 5.34
C PRO A 2 -11.94 41.68 4.95
N ALA A 3 -11.53 40.91 5.96
CA ALA A 3 -11.00 39.57 5.70
C ALA A 3 -12.05 38.69 4.96
N CYS A 4 -11.58 37.81 4.05
CA CYS A 4 -12.46 36.88 3.37
C CYS A 4 -13.28 36.06 4.39
N PRO A 5 -14.62 36.04 4.31
CA PRO A 5 -15.44 35.26 5.24
C PRO A 5 -15.13 33.78 5.15
N LEU A 6 -15.30 33.08 6.27
CA LEU A 6 -15.19 31.61 6.31
C LEU A 6 -16.55 30.99 6.05
N PRO A 7 -16.66 29.86 5.35
CA PRO A 7 -17.88 29.06 5.29
C PRO A 7 -18.35 28.63 6.69
N ALA A 8 -19.64 28.48 6.89
CA ALA A 8 -20.21 28.05 8.18
C ALA A 8 -19.69 26.67 8.63
N ASP A 9 -19.27 25.83 7.69
CA ASP A 9 -18.77 24.49 7.90
C ASP A 9 -17.26 24.36 7.58
N GLU A 10 -16.50 25.40 7.78
CA GLU A 10 -15.07 25.48 7.45
C GLU A 10 -14.26 24.31 7.99
N ALA A 11 -14.53 23.85 9.21
CA ALA A 11 -13.81 22.73 9.80
C ALA A 11 -14.02 21.41 9.01
N LEU A 12 -15.21 21.20 8.45
CA LEU A 12 -15.51 20.04 7.60
C LEU A 12 -14.89 20.20 6.22
N ARG A 13 -14.99 21.40 5.64
CA ARG A 13 -14.36 21.75 4.36
C ARG A 13 -12.84 21.51 4.40
N GLN A 14 -12.17 22.00 5.45
CA GLN A 14 -10.73 21.83 5.60
C GLN A 14 -10.34 20.36 5.74
N ARG A 15 -11.03 19.58 6.60
CA ARG A 15 -10.80 18.14 6.71
C ARG A 15 -10.96 17.42 5.37
N THR A 16 -11.99 17.80 4.60
CA THR A 16 -12.20 17.24 3.26
C THR A 16 -11.00 17.51 2.33
N LEU A 17 -10.44 18.72 2.35
CA LEU A 17 -9.24 19.05 1.57
C LEU A 17 -8.02 18.27 2.06
N ASP A 18 -7.83 18.14 3.38
CA ASP A 18 -6.73 17.38 3.98
C ASP A 18 -6.79 15.90 3.59
N ASP A 19 -7.98 15.28 3.69
CA ASP A 19 -8.22 13.89 3.32
C ASP A 19 -7.96 13.59 1.83
N MET A 20 -8.14 14.58 0.96
CA MET A 20 -7.83 14.46 -0.46
C MET A 20 -6.33 14.47 -0.77
N ASN A 21 -5.50 14.91 0.16
CA ASN A 21 -4.04 15.00 0.03
C ASN A 21 -3.60 15.66 -1.30
N LEU A 22 -4.12 16.88 -1.55
CA LEU A 22 -3.90 17.62 -2.79
C LEU A 22 -2.89 18.74 -2.63
N VAL A 23 -2.82 19.35 -1.45
CA VAL A 23 -1.94 20.49 -1.14
C VAL A 23 -0.50 19.99 -1.03
N ASP A 24 0.47 20.81 -1.44
CA ASP A 24 1.90 20.52 -1.44
C ASP A 24 2.29 19.27 -2.25
N THR A 25 1.51 18.92 -3.26
CA THR A 25 1.78 17.80 -4.16
C THR A 25 2.36 18.27 -5.50
N PRO A 26 3.13 17.43 -6.23
CA PRO A 26 3.68 17.80 -7.53
C PRO A 26 2.63 18.25 -8.55
N ALA A 27 3.07 19.02 -9.55
CA ALA A 27 2.25 19.39 -10.70
C ALA A 27 1.73 18.15 -11.45
N GLU A 28 0.53 18.26 -12.01
CA GLU A 28 -0.13 17.17 -12.73
C GLU A 28 -0.49 17.64 -14.14
N HIS A 29 0.07 16.99 -15.13
CA HIS A 29 -0.06 17.35 -16.56
C HIS A 29 -1.51 17.56 -17.01
N TYR A 30 -2.45 16.78 -16.47
CA TYR A 30 -3.87 16.93 -16.81
C TYR A 30 -4.43 18.28 -16.34
N LEU A 31 -4.11 18.69 -15.11
CA LEU A 31 -4.53 20.00 -14.56
C LEU A 31 -3.83 21.15 -15.25
N ASP A 32 -2.54 21.02 -15.58
CA ASP A 32 -1.80 22.00 -16.37
C ASP A 32 -2.41 22.17 -17.77
N THR A 33 -2.87 21.08 -18.36
CA THR A 33 -3.58 21.13 -19.65
C THR A 33 -4.91 21.88 -19.52
N LEU A 34 -5.68 21.64 -18.44
CA LEU A 34 -6.95 22.34 -18.22
C LEU A 34 -6.76 23.86 -18.05
N VAL A 35 -5.77 24.30 -17.26
CA VAL A 35 -5.51 25.75 -17.10
C VAL A 35 -5.08 26.38 -18.42
N ARG A 36 -4.27 25.71 -19.23
CA ARG A 36 -3.88 26.19 -20.57
C ARG A 36 -5.07 26.29 -21.51
N LEU A 37 -5.91 25.25 -21.59
CA LEU A 37 -7.14 25.28 -22.42
C LEU A 37 -8.09 26.39 -21.97
N THR A 38 -8.23 26.61 -20.67
CA THR A 38 -9.05 27.70 -20.12
C THR A 38 -8.50 29.04 -20.55
N GLN A 39 -7.18 29.25 -20.52
CA GLN A 39 -6.52 30.47 -20.95
C GLN A 39 -6.78 30.73 -22.44
N ASP A 40 -6.57 29.70 -23.27
CA ASP A 40 -6.75 29.80 -24.72
C ASP A 40 -8.20 30.14 -25.10
N LEU A 41 -9.21 29.54 -24.44
CA LEU A 41 -10.62 29.77 -24.73
C LEU A 41 -11.14 31.11 -24.21
N ALA A 42 -10.67 31.56 -23.04
CA ALA A 42 -11.09 32.81 -22.43
C ALA A 42 -10.25 34.02 -22.90
N HIS A 43 -9.07 33.79 -23.48
CA HIS A 43 -8.08 34.81 -23.88
C HIS A 43 -7.71 35.74 -22.72
N VAL A 44 -7.44 35.18 -21.55
CA VAL A 44 -7.04 35.92 -20.32
C VAL A 44 -5.57 35.71 -20.01
N ASP A 45 -5.00 36.65 -19.22
CA ASP A 45 -3.57 36.60 -18.92
C ASP A 45 -3.21 35.45 -17.92
N THR A 46 -4.09 35.16 -16.97
CA THR A 46 -3.82 34.18 -15.89
C THR A 46 -4.97 33.25 -15.63
N VAL A 47 -4.66 31.96 -15.46
CA VAL A 47 -5.62 30.92 -15.05
C VAL A 47 -4.95 30.04 -13.99
N LEU A 48 -5.72 29.67 -12.95
CA LEU A 48 -5.25 28.87 -11.83
C LEU A 48 -6.28 27.78 -11.48
N ILE A 49 -5.79 26.62 -11.03
CA ILE A 49 -6.54 25.73 -10.14
C ILE A 49 -6.00 25.99 -8.74
N SER A 50 -6.83 26.60 -7.92
CA SER A 50 -6.50 27.12 -6.60
C SER A 50 -7.18 26.29 -5.53
N LEU A 51 -6.46 25.84 -4.53
CA LEU A 51 -6.98 25.15 -3.34
C LEU A 51 -6.94 26.10 -2.16
N ILE A 52 -8.03 26.17 -1.39
CA ILE A 52 -8.18 27.08 -0.26
C ILE A 52 -7.87 26.31 1.03
N ASP A 53 -6.64 26.50 1.51
CA ASP A 53 -6.15 25.94 2.77
C ASP A 53 -6.52 26.87 3.96
N GLN A 54 -6.11 26.54 5.18
CA GLN A 54 -6.47 27.24 6.42
C GLN A 54 -6.22 28.75 6.33
N ASP A 55 -4.99 29.13 6.00
CA ASP A 55 -4.52 30.52 5.98
C ASP A 55 -3.93 30.96 4.64
N ARG A 56 -3.82 30.04 3.68
CA ARG A 56 -3.26 30.27 2.35
C ARG A 56 -4.19 29.77 1.24
N GLN A 57 -3.93 30.29 0.07
CA GLN A 57 -4.45 29.82 -1.21
C GLN A 57 -3.28 29.22 -1.96
N TRP A 58 -3.28 27.92 -2.17
CA TRP A 58 -2.22 27.19 -2.85
C TRP A 58 -2.62 26.85 -4.29
N PHE A 59 -1.70 26.97 -5.24
CA PHE A 59 -2.00 26.81 -6.67
C PHE A 59 -1.54 25.44 -7.15
N LYS A 60 -2.49 24.53 -7.31
CA LYS A 60 -2.29 23.16 -7.81
C LYS A 60 -1.84 23.15 -9.28
N ALA A 61 -2.40 24.05 -10.09
CA ALA A 61 -1.98 24.31 -11.47
C ALA A 61 -2.08 25.81 -11.73
N ARG A 62 -1.17 26.34 -12.55
CA ARG A 62 -1.12 27.78 -12.84
C ARG A 62 -0.49 28.07 -14.20
N ILE A 63 -0.99 29.13 -14.84
CA ILE A 63 -0.40 29.75 -16.02
C ILE A 63 -0.55 31.27 -15.91
N GLY A 64 0.48 32.03 -16.31
CA GLY A 64 0.48 33.48 -16.21
C GLY A 64 0.80 34.04 -14.81
N LEU A 65 1.17 33.21 -13.84
CA LEU A 65 1.58 33.63 -12.49
C LEU A 65 2.77 32.80 -11.98
N GLU A 66 3.82 33.46 -11.46
CA GLU A 66 5.01 32.77 -10.93
C GLU A 66 4.80 32.24 -9.50
N ALA A 67 4.06 32.99 -8.65
CA ALA A 67 3.80 32.63 -7.28
C ALA A 67 3.11 31.27 -7.19
N SER A 68 3.47 30.44 -6.21
CA SER A 68 2.85 29.13 -5.95
C SER A 68 1.70 29.20 -4.96
N GLU A 69 1.60 30.28 -4.19
CA GLU A 69 0.58 30.50 -3.18
C GLU A 69 0.42 32.01 -2.86
N THR A 70 -0.68 32.33 -2.20
CA THR A 70 -0.92 33.63 -1.58
C THR A 70 -1.60 33.45 -0.23
N THR A 71 -1.69 34.53 0.59
CA THR A 71 -2.49 34.46 1.82
C THR A 71 -3.98 34.37 1.49
N ARG A 72 -4.70 33.57 2.25
CA ARG A 72 -6.16 33.42 2.09
C ARG A 72 -6.92 34.75 2.28
N SER A 73 -6.43 35.60 3.15
CA SER A 73 -7.09 36.86 3.48
C SER A 73 -7.31 37.80 2.28
N VAL A 74 -6.44 37.76 1.26
CA VAL A 74 -6.57 38.55 0.04
C VAL A 74 -7.19 37.80 -1.14
N SER A 75 -7.59 36.53 -0.92
CA SER A 75 -8.02 35.63 -1.98
C SER A 75 -9.41 35.94 -2.51
N PHE A 76 -9.54 36.16 -3.81
CA PHE A 76 -10.82 36.18 -4.53
C PHE A 76 -11.47 34.78 -4.52
N CYS A 77 -10.66 33.72 -4.62
CA CYS A 77 -11.14 32.33 -4.59
C CYS A 77 -11.76 31.97 -3.25
N GLY A 78 -11.30 32.57 -2.15
CA GLY A 78 -11.92 32.43 -0.84
C GLY A 78 -13.36 32.92 -0.81
N TYR A 79 -13.69 33.98 -1.57
CA TYR A 79 -15.08 34.42 -1.76
C TYR A 79 -15.85 33.51 -2.72
N ALA A 80 -15.20 33.01 -3.78
CA ALA A 80 -15.84 32.14 -4.76
C ALA A 80 -16.33 30.82 -4.16
N ILE A 81 -15.59 30.24 -3.21
CA ILE A 81 -15.99 28.98 -2.55
C ILE A 81 -17.23 29.09 -1.65
N LEU A 82 -17.68 30.33 -1.33
CA LEU A 82 -18.88 30.56 -0.53
C LEU A 82 -20.16 30.39 -1.36
N GLY A 83 -20.06 30.54 -2.68
CA GLY A 83 -21.18 30.42 -3.61
C GLY A 83 -21.31 29.01 -4.19
N GLU A 84 -22.41 28.79 -4.90
CA GLU A 84 -22.66 27.55 -5.66
C GLU A 84 -22.22 27.67 -7.10
N ASP A 85 -22.29 28.86 -7.68
CA ASP A 85 -21.97 29.16 -9.06
C ASP A 85 -20.66 29.96 -9.20
N THR A 86 -20.31 30.26 -10.46
CA THR A 86 -19.15 31.08 -10.80
C THR A 86 -19.27 32.49 -10.22
N LEU A 87 -18.35 32.87 -9.38
CA LEU A 87 -18.18 34.26 -8.98
C LEU A 87 -17.57 35.06 -10.15
N MET A 88 -18.31 36.02 -10.69
CA MET A 88 -17.88 36.90 -11.76
C MET A 88 -17.69 38.32 -11.25
N VAL A 89 -16.51 38.91 -11.49
CA VAL A 89 -16.16 40.27 -11.15
C VAL A 89 -15.64 40.98 -12.44
N PRO A 90 -16.48 41.65 -13.19
CA PRO A 90 -16.10 42.30 -14.45
C PRO A 90 -15.03 43.38 -14.31
N ASP A 91 -15.07 44.09 -13.16
CA ASP A 91 -14.07 45.11 -12.78
C ASP A 91 -13.95 45.19 -11.25
N ALA A 92 -12.85 44.65 -10.71
CA ALA A 92 -12.59 44.62 -9.27
C ALA A 92 -12.47 46.02 -8.62
N LYS A 93 -12.18 47.06 -9.38
CA LYS A 93 -12.18 48.47 -8.85
C LYS A 93 -13.60 49.02 -8.64
N CYS A 94 -14.61 48.39 -9.25
CA CYS A 94 -16.01 48.77 -9.10
C CYS A 94 -16.78 47.82 -8.16
N ASP A 95 -16.12 46.84 -7.56
CA ASP A 95 -16.69 45.87 -6.63
C ASP A 95 -16.29 46.19 -5.20
N GLU A 96 -17.27 46.51 -4.34
CA GLU A 96 -17.03 46.93 -2.94
C GLU A 96 -16.24 45.88 -2.12
N ARG A 97 -16.32 44.60 -2.49
CA ARG A 97 -15.56 43.53 -1.84
C ARG A 97 -14.07 43.62 -2.10
N PHE A 98 -13.67 44.14 -3.27
CA PHE A 98 -12.32 44.02 -3.79
C PHE A 98 -11.62 45.35 -4.08
N VAL A 99 -12.31 46.49 -4.06
CA VAL A 99 -11.74 47.80 -4.43
C VAL A 99 -10.44 48.13 -3.68
N ASP A 100 -10.35 47.75 -2.40
CA ASP A 100 -9.16 47.98 -1.54
C ASP A 100 -8.27 46.74 -1.42
N ASN A 101 -8.45 45.74 -2.27
CA ASN A 101 -7.67 44.53 -2.21
C ASN A 101 -6.23 44.76 -2.70
N PRO A 102 -5.19 44.32 -1.95
CA PRO A 102 -3.80 44.45 -2.37
C PRO A 102 -3.51 43.95 -3.79
N LEU A 103 -4.18 42.89 -4.23
CA LEU A 103 -4.03 42.29 -5.58
C LEU A 103 -4.69 43.16 -6.70
N VAL A 104 -5.56 44.10 -6.32
CA VAL A 104 -6.15 45.12 -7.23
C VAL A 104 -5.30 46.35 -7.30
N LEU A 105 -4.76 46.76 -6.14
CA LEU A 105 -3.97 48.00 -6.00
C LEU A 105 -2.51 47.82 -6.43
N ASN A 106 -1.97 46.61 -6.28
CA ASN A 106 -0.59 46.26 -6.63
C ASN A 106 -0.59 45.08 -7.62
N ALA A 107 0.60 44.70 -8.07
CA ALA A 107 0.74 43.52 -8.94
C ALA A 107 0.04 42.28 -8.30
N PRO A 108 -0.75 41.55 -9.09
CA PRO A 108 -0.89 41.57 -10.56
C PRO A 108 -1.95 42.56 -11.11
N TYR A 109 -2.45 43.52 -10.32
CA TYR A 109 -3.41 44.56 -10.73
C TYR A 109 -4.73 43.97 -11.28
N ILE A 110 -5.31 43.03 -10.57
CA ILE A 110 -6.54 42.33 -10.99
C ILE A 110 -7.68 43.31 -11.23
N ARG A 111 -8.23 43.29 -12.44
CA ARG A 111 -9.42 44.03 -12.81
C ARG A 111 -10.61 43.08 -13.09
N PHE A 112 -10.39 42.11 -13.91
CA PHE A 112 -11.36 41.05 -14.15
C PHE A 112 -11.01 39.78 -13.32
N TYR A 113 -12.03 39.13 -12.77
CA TYR A 113 -11.91 37.84 -12.10
C TYR A 113 -13.12 36.98 -12.40
N ALA A 114 -12.91 35.69 -12.66
CA ALA A 114 -13.95 34.66 -12.65
C ALA A 114 -13.42 33.43 -11.91
N GLY A 115 -14.20 32.88 -10.99
CA GLY A 115 -13.83 31.69 -10.23
C GLY A 115 -15.02 30.76 -10.04
N HIS A 116 -14.90 29.54 -10.52
CA HIS A 116 -15.90 28.49 -10.32
C HIS A 116 -15.46 27.55 -9.19
N PRO A 117 -16.31 27.32 -8.17
CA PRO A 117 -15.96 26.41 -7.07
C PRO A 117 -15.72 24.99 -7.57
N LEU A 118 -14.66 24.34 -7.08
CA LEU A 118 -14.40 22.92 -7.29
C LEU A 118 -14.77 22.15 -6.01
N ARG A 119 -15.63 21.13 -6.16
CA ARG A 119 -16.20 20.43 -5.03
C ARG A 119 -15.65 19.00 -4.91
N ALA A 120 -15.42 18.58 -3.69
CA ALA A 120 -15.16 17.19 -3.37
C ALA A 120 -16.44 16.34 -3.53
N GLY A 121 -16.29 15.01 -3.51
CA GLY A 121 -17.42 14.07 -3.64
C GLY A 121 -18.52 14.21 -2.56
N ASN A 122 -18.23 14.86 -1.43
CA ASN A 122 -19.20 15.21 -0.40
C ASN A 122 -19.84 16.60 -0.56
N GLY A 123 -19.61 17.27 -1.70
CA GLY A 123 -20.16 18.57 -2.05
C GLY A 123 -19.42 19.79 -1.46
N LYS A 124 -18.36 19.60 -0.64
CA LYS A 124 -17.62 20.70 -0.05
C LYS A 124 -16.69 21.36 -1.08
N ALA A 125 -16.76 22.70 -1.18
CA ALA A 125 -15.90 23.46 -2.07
C ALA A 125 -14.46 23.51 -1.50
N ILE A 126 -13.53 22.87 -2.18
CA ILE A 126 -12.12 22.76 -1.75
C ILE A 126 -11.21 23.82 -2.39
N GLY A 127 -11.69 24.44 -3.45
CA GLY A 127 -10.94 25.41 -4.22
C GLY A 127 -11.72 25.91 -5.42
N THR A 128 -11.02 26.45 -6.42
CA THR A 128 -11.64 26.98 -7.65
C THR A 128 -10.79 26.69 -8.87
N LEU A 129 -11.45 26.51 -10.04
CA LEU A 129 -10.84 26.92 -11.29
C LEU A 129 -11.09 28.42 -11.39
N CYS A 130 -10.06 29.23 -11.54
CA CYS A 130 -10.22 30.68 -11.65
C CYS A 130 -9.34 31.28 -12.73
N MET A 131 -9.78 32.42 -13.23
CA MET A 131 -9.03 33.23 -14.19
C MET A 131 -9.13 34.69 -13.83
N PHE A 132 -8.11 35.47 -14.18
CA PHE A 132 -8.11 36.92 -13.99
C PHE A 132 -7.28 37.64 -15.05
N ASP A 133 -7.54 38.94 -15.20
CA ASP A 133 -6.87 39.81 -16.16
C ASP A 133 -6.69 41.22 -15.56
N PRO A 134 -5.61 41.93 -15.88
CA PRO A 134 -5.40 43.34 -15.45
C PRO A 134 -6.31 44.34 -16.21
N ARG A 135 -7.13 43.88 -17.14
CA ARG A 135 -8.12 44.69 -17.88
C ARG A 135 -9.54 44.23 -17.50
N PRO A 136 -10.50 45.18 -17.36
CA PRO A 136 -11.91 44.81 -17.20
C PRO A 136 -12.40 43.96 -18.36
N ARG A 137 -13.26 42.96 -18.09
CA ARG A 137 -13.82 42.08 -19.10
C ARG A 137 -15.25 41.68 -18.78
N VAL A 138 -15.97 41.33 -19.84
CA VAL A 138 -17.26 40.67 -19.75
C VAL A 138 -17.17 39.44 -20.65
N LEU A 139 -17.42 38.26 -20.10
CA LEU A 139 -17.42 37.01 -20.85
C LEU A 139 -18.74 36.84 -21.61
N SER A 140 -18.68 36.37 -22.87
CA SER A 140 -19.84 35.92 -23.58
C SER A 140 -20.47 34.69 -22.93
N GLU A 141 -21.74 34.41 -23.22
CA GLU A 141 -22.41 33.20 -22.71
C GLU A 141 -21.67 31.92 -23.08
N ALA A 142 -21.14 31.82 -24.29
CA ALA A 142 -20.33 30.69 -24.74
C ALA A 142 -19.03 30.54 -23.91
N GLN A 143 -18.33 31.63 -23.61
CA GLN A 143 -17.14 31.59 -22.76
C GLN A 143 -17.47 31.17 -21.33
N GLN A 144 -18.60 31.64 -20.77
CA GLN A 144 -19.07 31.24 -19.45
C GLN A 144 -19.45 29.76 -19.41
N ALA A 145 -20.11 29.23 -20.45
CA ALA A 145 -20.42 27.81 -20.56
C ALA A 145 -19.14 26.97 -20.61
N ASN A 146 -18.22 27.28 -21.52
CA ASN A 146 -16.93 26.60 -21.64
C ASN A 146 -16.14 26.60 -20.32
N PHE A 147 -16.17 27.71 -19.58
CA PHE A 147 -15.49 27.84 -18.31
C PHE A 147 -16.09 26.90 -17.24
N ARG A 148 -17.42 26.81 -17.15
CA ARG A 148 -18.11 25.86 -16.27
C ARG A 148 -17.81 24.40 -16.63
N ASP A 149 -17.80 24.09 -17.94
CA ASP A 149 -17.49 22.74 -18.41
C ASP A 149 -16.05 22.33 -18.04
N LEU A 150 -15.07 23.24 -18.21
CA LEU A 150 -13.70 23.01 -17.82
C LEU A 150 -13.53 22.88 -16.29
N ALA A 151 -14.30 23.64 -15.50
CA ALA A 151 -14.34 23.49 -14.06
C ALA A 151 -14.92 22.13 -13.63
N THR A 152 -15.99 21.67 -14.30
CA THR A 152 -16.57 20.33 -14.09
C THR A 152 -15.55 19.23 -14.40
N LEU A 153 -14.77 19.36 -15.48
CA LEU A 153 -13.71 18.42 -15.81
C LEU A 153 -12.58 18.42 -14.75
N ALA A 154 -12.18 19.61 -14.25
CA ALA A 154 -11.20 19.71 -13.19
C ALA A 154 -11.69 19.05 -11.90
N GLU A 155 -12.94 19.31 -11.52
CA GLU A 155 -13.59 18.70 -10.35
C GLU A 155 -13.64 17.18 -10.47
N GLY A 156 -14.13 16.65 -11.60
CA GLY A 156 -14.20 15.21 -11.86
C GLY A 156 -12.82 14.54 -11.79
N TYR A 157 -11.79 15.17 -12.33
CA TYR A 157 -10.43 14.66 -12.24
C TYR A 157 -9.93 14.60 -10.79
N LEU A 158 -10.13 15.65 -10.00
CA LEU A 158 -9.72 15.67 -8.59
C LEU A 158 -10.42 14.60 -7.76
N GLN A 159 -11.71 14.36 -8.00
CA GLN A 159 -12.49 13.30 -7.35
C GLN A 159 -11.97 11.90 -7.74
N LEU A 160 -11.75 11.64 -9.03
CA LEU A 160 -11.21 10.37 -9.53
C LEU A 160 -9.81 10.09 -8.98
N ARG A 161 -8.94 11.09 -8.91
CA ARG A 161 -7.61 10.99 -8.34
C ARG A 161 -7.66 10.56 -6.87
N THR A 162 -8.52 11.21 -6.09
CA THR A 162 -8.71 10.88 -4.67
C THR A 162 -9.22 9.45 -4.50
N LEU A 163 -10.23 9.05 -5.27
CA LEU A 163 -10.76 7.69 -5.25
C LEU A 163 -9.69 6.65 -5.61
N ALA A 164 -8.88 6.91 -6.62
CA ALA A 164 -7.79 6.03 -7.02
C ALA A 164 -6.71 5.90 -5.93
N GLN A 165 -6.44 6.97 -5.17
CA GLN A 165 -5.52 6.93 -4.04
C GLN A 165 -6.07 6.08 -2.89
N VAL A 166 -7.31 6.32 -2.47
CA VAL A 166 -7.98 5.54 -1.41
C VAL A 166 -8.02 4.05 -1.78
N ASN A 167 -8.34 3.70 -3.02
CA ASN A 167 -8.33 2.32 -3.48
C ASN A 167 -6.94 1.67 -3.40
N ARG A 168 -5.86 2.42 -3.71
CA ARG A 168 -4.49 1.91 -3.56
C ARG A 168 -4.15 1.62 -2.11
N ASP A 169 -4.48 2.55 -1.21
CA ASP A 169 -4.17 2.43 0.21
C ASP A 169 -4.93 1.25 0.84
N LEU A 170 -6.21 1.09 0.52
CA LEU A 170 -7.02 -0.06 0.94
C LEU A 170 -6.45 -1.40 0.46
N ARG A 171 -6.00 -1.49 -0.81
CA ARG A 171 -5.38 -2.71 -1.34
C ARG A 171 -4.09 -3.06 -0.58
N LEU A 172 -3.24 -2.08 -0.31
CA LEU A 172 -2.01 -2.30 0.44
C LEU A 172 -2.30 -2.76 1.89
N GLU A 173 -3.34 -2.24 2.51
CA GLU A 173 -3.76 -2.66 3.84
C GLU A 173 -4.33 -4.08 3.83
N MET A 174 -5.17 -4.42 2.86
CA MET A 174 -5.69 -5.77 2.67
C MET A 174 -4.55 -6.78 2.46
N ASP A 175 -3.56 -6.48 1.61
CA ASP A 175 -2.41 -7.34 1.37
C ASP A 175 -1.59 -7.56 2.66
N ARG A 176 -1.44 -6.53 3.49
CA ARG A 176 -0.76 -6.63 4.80
C ARG A 176 -1.52 -7.53 5.77
N GLU A 177 -2.84 -7.37 5.88
CA GLU A 177 -3.67 -8.19 6.76
C GLU A 177 -3.73 -9.65 6.27
N GLN A 178 -3.84 -9.90 4.97
CA GLN A 178 -3.76 -11.24 4.39
C GLN A 178 -2.42 -11.92 4.71
N ARG A 179 -1.30 -11.21 4.57
CA ARG A 179 0.02 -11.73 4.93
C ARG A 179 0.11 -12.06 6.42
N LYS A 180 -0.40 -11.19 7.30
CA LYS A 180 -0.43 -11.46 8.75
C LYS A 180 -1.24 -12.71 9.08
N ALA A 181 -2.39 -12.91 8.41
CA ALA A 181 -3.23 -14.09 8.61
C ALA A 181 -2.55 -15.40 8.18
N LEU A 182 -1.54 -15.34 7.32
CA LEU A 182 -0.78 -16.48 6.84
C LEU A 182 0.52 -16.73 7.63
N LEU A 183 0.86 -15.91 8.60
CA LEU A 183 2.04 -16.09 9.47
C LEU A 183 1.65 -16.80 10.78
N ASP A 184 2.57 -17.64 11.28
CA ASP A 184 2.51 -18.12 12.66
C ASP A 184 2.99 -17.04 13.63
N PRO A 185 2.18 -16.64 14.62
CA PRO A 185 2.49 -15.50 15.46
C PRO A 185 3.72 -15.72 16.37
N LEU A 186 4.04 -16.96 16.71
CA LEU A 186 5.17 -17.29 17.57
C LEU A 186 6.50 -17.32 16.78
N THR A 187 6.54 -18.06 15.69
CA THR A 187 7.78 -18.32 14.96
C THR A 187 8.02 -17.37 13.79
N GLN A 188 7.00 -16.61 13.38
CA GLN A 188 7.03 -15.74 12.19
C GLN A 188 7.37 -16.49 10.89
N LEU A 189 7.26 -17.80 10.88
CA LEU A 189 7.15 -18.62 9.67
C LEU A 189 5.74 -18.52 9.10
N TRP A 190 5.56 -18.99 7.88
CA TRP A 190 4.21 -19.20 7.36
C TRP A 190 3.46 -20.20 8.25
N ASN A 191 2.14 -20.06 8.37
CA ASN A 191 1.29 -21.02 9.04
C ASN A 191 0.76 -22.06 8.06
N ARG A 192 0.02 -23.07 8.55
CA ARG A 192 -0.56 -24.14 7.73
C ARG A 192 -1.41 -23.63 6.55
N GLY A 193 -2.14 -22.52 6.72
CA GLY A 193 -2.96 -21.93 5.65
C GLY A 193 -2.15 -21.44 4.45
N ALA A 194 -0.89 -21.09 4.66
CA ALA A 194 0.01 -20.64 3.58
C ALA A 194 0.35 -21.77 2.59
N LEU A 195 0.36 -23.04 3.01
CA LEU A 195 0.62 -24.18 2.12
C LEU A 195 -0.39 -24.19 0.96
N SER A 196 -1.68 -24.17 1.26
CA SER A 196 -2.73 -24.15 0.24
C SER A 196 -2.76 -22.85 -0.56
N ALA A 197 -2.40 -21.71 0.06
CA ALA A 197 -2.37 -20.42 -0.60
C ALA A 197 -1.24 -20.31 -1.65
N PHE A 198 -0.09 -20.93 -1.39
CA PHE A 198 1.11 -20.78 -2.23
C PHE A 198 1.41 -22.01 -3.12
N GLU A 199 0.81 -23.17 -2.87
CA GLU A 199 1.08 -24.40 -3.63
C GLU A 199 1.02 -24.22 -5.15
N ALA A 200 -0.05 -23.62 -5.66
CA ALA A 200 -0.24 -23.40 -7.09
C ALA A 200 0.82 -22.45 -7.69
N HIS A 201 1.35 -21.55 -6.90
CA HIS A 201 2.44 -20.64 -7.29
C HIS A 201 3.77 -21.41 -7.37
N GLU A 202 4.11 -22.16 -6.33
CA GLU A 202 5.34 -22.96 -6.27
C GLU A 202 5.39 -24.01 -7.38
N ARG A 203 4.27 -24.65 -7.67
CA ARG A 203 4.16 -25.62 -8.77
C ARG A 203 4.46 -25.00 -10.13
N ARG A 204 3.89 -23.83 -10.42
CA ARG A 204 4.16 -23.09 -11.68
C ARG A 204 5.61 -22.65 -11.78
N LEU A 205 6.19 -22.17 -10.69
CA LEU A 205 7.60 -21.76 -10.68
C LEU A 205 8.53 -22.94 -10.94
N ALA A 206 8.26 -24.12 -10.33
CA ALA A 206 9.03 -25.33 -10.56
C ALA A 206 8.96 -25.77 -12.03
N GLU A 207 7.77 -25.76 -12.64
CA GLU A 207 7.58 -26.07 -14.07
C GLU A 207 8.35 -25.12 -14.98
N VAL A 208 8.27 -23.81 -14.74
CA VAL A 208 9.00 -22.79 -15.55
C VAL A 208 10.52 -22.96 -15.43
N ASN A 209 11.01 -23.33 -14.25
CA ASN A 209 12.43 -23.51 -13.97
C ASN A 209 12.95 -24.92 -14.38
N GLY A 210 12.09 -25.83 -14.84
CA GLY A 210 12.46 -27.22 -15.16
C GLY A 210 12.87 -28.01 -13.91
N LEU A 211 12.32 -27.67 -12.76
CA LEU A 211 12.58 -28.29 -11.46
C LEU A 211 11.37 -29.11 -11.00
N GLN A 212 11.58 -29.96 -9.98
CA GLN A 212 10.54 -30.73 -9.31
C GLN A 212 10.21 -30.09 -7.97
N LEU A 213 8.99 -30.28 -7.48
CA LEU A 213 8.63 -29.94 -6.12
C LEU A 213 9.01 -31.08 -5.18
N GLY A 214 9.62 -30.73 -4.06
CA GLY A 214 9.89 -31.61 -2.95
C GLY A 214 9.15 -31.15 -1.69
N ALA A 215 8.60 -32.07 -0.92
CA ALA A 215 8.07 -31.84 0.41
C ALA A 215 9.02 -32.37 1.47
N VAL A 216 9.25 -31.57 2.49
CA VAL A 216 9.99 -31.94 3.72
C VAL A 216 9.04 -31.77 4.90
N TYR A 217 8.82 -32.83 5.67
CA TYR A 217 8.02 -32.81 6.90
C TYR A 217 8.95 -33.09 8.07
N ALA A 218 9.06 -32.18 9.00
CA ALA A 218 9.99 -32.22 10.12
C ALA A 218 9.28 -32.06 11.46
N ASP A 219 9.75 -32.74 12.48
CA ASP A 219 9.21 -32.67 13.83
C ASP A 219 10.36 -32.68 14.87
N LEU A 220 10.19 -31.87 15.91
CA LEU A 220 11.16 -31.75 17.02
C LEU A 220 11.16 -33.02 17.89
N ASP A 221 12.29 -33.67 17.95
CA ASP A 221 12.43 -34.87 18.77
C ASP A 221 12.25 -34.56 20.26
N HIS A 222 11.38 -35.32 20.93
CA HIS A 222 11.12 -35.25 22.36
C HIS A 222 10.59 -33.87 22.85
N PHE A 223 9.89 -33.11 22.02
CA PHE A 223 9.43 -31.76 22.37
C PHE A 223 8.51 -31.73 23.59
N LYS A 224 7.67 -32.76 23.79
CA LYS A 224 6.88 -32.90 25.03
C LYS A 224 7.76 -32.90 26.28
N SER A 225 8.86 -33.67 26.27
CA SER A 225 9.80 -33.71 27.41
C SER A 225 10.48 -32.36 27.65
N ILE A 226 10.68 -31.56 26.59
CA ILE A 226 11.19 -30.20 26.68
C ILE A 226 10.19 -29.31 27.42
N ASN A 227 8.92 -29.35 27.03
CA ASN A 227 7.84 -28.63 27.71
C ASN A 227 7.69 -29.06 29.18
N ASP A 228 7.74 -30.36 29.46
CA ASP A 228 7.61 -30.90 30.81
C ASP A 228 8.77 -30.42 31.72
N LYS A 229 9.98 -30.27 31.17
CA LYS A 229 11.17 -29.87 31.91
C LYS A 229 11.34 -28.35 32.03
N PHE A 230 11.05 -27.58 30.96
CA PHE A 230 11.38 -26.16 30.88
C PHE A 230 10.13 -25.26 30.81
N GLY A 231 8.92 -25.85 30.90
CA GLY A 231 7.65 -25.18 30.75
C GLY A 231 7.38 -24.73 29.32
N HIS A 232 6.13 -24.30 29.04
CA HIS A 232 5.73 -23.82 27.71
C HIS A 232 6.59 -22.66 27.19
N GLY A 233 6.99 -21.72 28.05
CA GLY A 233 7.88 -20.62 27.64
C GLY A 233 9.27 -21.07 27.21
N GLY A 234 9.77 -22.23 27.73
CA GLY A 234 10.97 -22.88 27.26
C GLY A 234 10.77 -23.53 25.88
N GLY A 235 9.66 -24.23 25.70
CA GLY A 235 9.26 -24.78 24.43
C GLY A 235 9.09 -23.73 23.33
N ASP A 236 8.46 -22.60 23.65
CA ASP A 236 8.29 -21.47 22.71
C ASP A 236 9.64 -20.95 22.20
N LYS A 237 10.65 -20.83 23.10
CA LYS A 237 11.99 -20.42 22.67
C LYS A 237 12.66 -21.44 21.77
N VAL A 238 12.46 -22.74 22.04
CA VAL A 238 12.96 -23.82 21.18
C VAL A 238 12.31 -23.74 19.80
N LEU A 239 10.98 -23.52 19.72
CA LEU A 239 10.27 -23.34 18.46
C LEU A 239 10.78 -22.14 17.66
N CYS A 240 10.96 -20.99 18.31
CA CYS A 240 11.51 -19.79 17.66
C CYS A 240 12.94 -20.00 17.14
N GLU A 241 13.79 -20.63 17.94
CA GLU A 241 15.18 -20.89 17.52
C GLU A 241 15.25 -21.94 16.41
N THR A 242 14.38 -22.97 16.45
CA THR A 242 14.22 -23.96 15.37
C THR A 242 13.81 -23.26 14.08
N ALA A 243 12.80 -22.41 14.13
CA ALA A 243 12.36 -21.61 12.97
C ALA A 243 13.49 -20.76 12.38
N ARG A 244 14.28 -20.11 13.22
CA ARG A 244 15.43 -19.32 12.80
C ARG A 244 16.48 -20.19 12.09
N ARG A 245 16.78 -21.38 12.63
CA ARG A 245 17.74 -22.32 12.05
C ARG A 245 17.27 -22.93 10.75
N LEU A 246 15.96 -23.25 10.64
CA LEU A 246 15.32 -23.71 9.40
C LEU A 246 15.48 -22.66 8.29
N ARG A 247 15.14 -21.39 8.58
CA ARG A 247 15.35 -20.30 7.61
C ARG A 247 16.80 -20.14 7.17
N ALA A 248 17.74 -20.28 8.09
CA ALA A 248 19.17 -20.17 7.79
C ALA A 248 19.70 -21.36 6.94
N ALA A 249 19.01 -22.50 7.00
CA ALA A 249 19.34 -23.69 6.19
C ALA A 249 18.73 -23.66 4.78
N LEU A 250 17.80 -22.76 4.50
CA LEU A 250 17.01 -22.71 3.28
C LEU A 250 17.22 -21.40 2.51
N ARG A 251 16.82 -21.37 1.25
CA ARG A 251 16.85 -20.14 0.42
C ARG A 251 15.75 -19.17 0.89
N PRO A 252 15.90 -17.86 0.68
CA PRO A 252 14.88 -16.87 1.05
C PRO A 252 13.51 -17.13 0.42
N ASP A 253 13.48 -17.71 -0.77
CA ASP A 253 12.28 -17.97 -1.56
C ASP A 253 11.67 -19.36 -1.29
N ASP A 254 12.32 -20.22 -0.49
CA ASP A 254 11.76 -21.53 -0.09
C ASP A 254 10.56 -21.32 0.84
N LEU A 255 9.47 -22.03 0.59
CA LEU A 255 8.26 -21.99 1.42
C LEU A 255 8.46 -22.81 2.69
N VAL A 256 8.56 -22.15 3.83
CA VAL A 256 8.75 -22.76 5.15
C VAL A 256 7.59 -22.43 6.06
N VAL A 257 6.97 -23.45 6.60
CA VAL A 257 5.69 -23.37 7.33
C VAL A 257 5.82 -24.05 8.70
N ARG A 258 5.25 -23.45 9.73
CA ARG A 258 4.90 -24.16 10.95
C ARG A 258 3.53 -24.79 10.75
N HIS A 259 3.51 -26.13 10.61
CA HIS A 259 2.30 -26.88 10.26
C HIS A 259 1.41 -27.14 11.48
N GLY A 260 2.00 -27.38 12.63
CA GLY A 260 1.31 -27.65 13.89
C GLY A 260 2.25 -27.44 15.07
N GLY A 261 1.87 -27.77 16.28
CA GLY A 261 2.62 -27.58 17.52
C GLY A 261 4.16 -27.55 17.39
N GLU A 262 4.76 -28.70 17.13
CA GLU A 262 6.21 -28.93 16.99
C GLU A 262 6.62 -29.33 15.56
N GLU A 263 5.68 -29.27 14.61
CA GLU A 263 5.81 -29.74 13.23
C GLU A 263 6.08 -28.59 12.26
N PHE A 264 7.03 -28.81 11.36
CA PHE A 264 7.43 -27.87 10.31
C PHE A 264 7.37 -28.55 8.95
N VAL A 265 6.94 -27.81 7.95
CA VAL A 265 6.90 -28.25 6.56
C VAL A 265 7.68 -27.28 5.69
N ALA A 266 8.44 -27.82 4.73
CA ALA A 266 9.01 -26.99 3.67
C ALA A 266 8.64 -27.57 2.30
N ILE A 267 8.25 -26.67 1.37
CA ILE A 267 8.08 -26.99 -0.05
C ILE A 267 9.23 -26.35 -0.81
N LEU A 268 9.97 -27.18 -1.55
CA LEU A 268 11.25 -26.82 -2.15
C LEU A 268 11.25 -27.10 -3.66
N GLN A 269 11.89 -26.25 -4.43
CA GLN A 269 12.19 -26.50 -5.83
C GLN A 269 13.56 -27.16 -5.95
N VAL A 270 13.59 -28.40 -6.43
CA VAL A 270 14.80 -29.25 -6.50
C VAL A 270 14.94 -29.94 -7.86
N LYS A 271 16.14 -30.37 -8.21
CA LYS A 271 16.38 -31.09 -9.45
C LYS A 271 15.92 -32.56 -9.36
N ASP A 272 16.18 -33.17 -8.20
CA ASP A 272 15.99 -34.59 -7.99
C ASP A 272 15.87 -34.96 -6.48
N SER A 273 15.68 -36.23 -6.21
CA SER A 273 15.59 -36.77 -4.83
C SER A 273 16.90 -36.66 -4.04
N GLU A 274 18.04 -36.65 -4.71
CA GLU A 274 19.34 -36.54 -4.04
C GLU A 274 19.54 -35.12 -3.52
N GLU A 275 19.18 -34.09 -4.33
CA GLU A 275 19.20 -32.70 -3.88
C GLU A 275 18.23 -32.47 -2.72
N LEU A 276 17.00 -32.99 -2.80
CA LEU A 276 16.01 -32.90 -1.73
C LEU A 276 16.54 -33.49 -0.43
N THR A 277 17.07 -34.75 -0.48
CA THR A 277 17.62 -35.42 0.70
C THR A 277 18.79 -34.64 1.30
N ARG A 278 19.68 -34.11 0.47
CA ARG A 278 20.81 -33.29 0.92
C ARG A 278 20.35 -32.00 1.62
N ILE A 279 19.29 -31.36 1.11
CA ILE A 279 18.71 -30.17 1.77
C ILE A 279 18.06 -30.58 3.09
N ALA A 280 17.33 -31.68 3.15
CA ALA A 280 16.73 -32.18 4.38
C ALA A 280 17.79 -32.54 5.44
N GLU A 281 18.91 -33.17 5.05
CA GLU A 281 20.04 -33.42 5.97
C GLU A 281 20.68 -32.11 6.45
N ARG A 282 20.88 -31.11 5.57
CA ARG A 282 21.37 -29.79 5.97
C ARG A 282 20.45 -29.13 7.01
N ILE A 283 19.13 -29.25 6.85
CA ILE A 283 18.15 -28.74 7.81
C ILE A 283 18.35 -29.44 9.16
N ARG A 284 18.40 -30.76 9.17
CA ARG A 284 18.61 -31.56 10.40
C ARG A 284 19.91 -31.20 11.11
N GLU A 285 21.00 -31.14 10.37
CA GLU A 285 22.30 -30.76 10.91
C GLU A 285 22.33 -29.34 11.46
N GLN A 286 21.77 -28.37 10.74
CA GLN A 286 21.73 -26.97 11.16
C GLN A 286 20.94 -26.79 12.46
N VAL A 287 19.84 -27.53 12.63
CA VAL A 287 19.05 -27.47 13.86
C VAL A 287 19.81 -28.11 15.03
N GLY A 288 20.50 -29.21 14.80
CA GLY A 288 21.30 -29.93 15.82
C GLY A 288 22.72 -29.39 16.03
N ALA A 289 23.19 -28.42 15.23
CA ALA A 289 24.61 -27.99 15.18
C ALA A 289 25.17 -27.47 16.50
N SER A 290 24.36 -26.87 17.35
CA SER A 290 24.78 -26.30 18.61
C SER A 290 23.66 -26.30 19.64
N PRO A 291 23.98 -26.39 20.95
CA PRO A 291 22.96 -26.29 21.99
C PRO A 291 22.17 -24.97 21.90
N MET A 292 20.84 -25.05 22.08
CA MET A 292 19.98 -23.89 22.19
C MET A 292 20.09 -23.26 23.58
N GLN A 293 20.18 -21.93 23.66
CA GLN A 293 20.29 -21.20 24.92
C GLN A 293 18.91 -20.95 25.50
N LEU A 294 18.61 -21.47 26.65
CA LEU A 294 17.39 -21.22 27.43
C LEU A 294 17.75 -20.48 28.74
N PRO A 295 16.81 -19.76 29.37
CA PRO A 295 17.05 -19.07 30.62
C PRO A 295 17.55 -20.00 31.73
N SER A 296 17.17 -21.29 31.69
CA SER A 296 17.48 -22.33 32.66
C SER A 296 18.65 -23.23 32.25
N GLY A 297 19.37 -22.91 31.16
CA GLY A 297 20.54 -23.69 30.69
C GLY A 297 20.57 -23.93 29.21
N GLN A 298 21.41 -24.85 28.79
CA GLN A 298 21.58 -25.26 27.39
C GLN A 298 20.82 -26.55 27.10
N LEU A 299 20.29 -26.69 25.88
CA LEU A 299 19.57 -27.86 25.44
C LEU A 299 20.00 -28.26 24.02
N ASN A 300 20.39 -29.53 23.85
CA ASN A 300 20.53 -30.12 22.52
C ASN A 300 19.15 -30.53 21.99
N VAL A 301 18.82 -30.08 20.80
CA VAL A 301 17.56 -30.37 20.13
C VAL A 301 17.87 -31.01 18.79
N THR A 302 17.13 -32.04 18.41
CA THR A 302 17.23 -32.70 17.11
C THR A 302 15.90 -32.71 16.39
N LEU A 303 15.94 -32.94 15.08
CA LEU A 303 14.77 -33.15 14.23
C LEU A 303 14.76 -34.55 13.62
N SER A 304 13.59 -35.15 13.56
CA SER A 304 13.29 -36.22 12.62
C SER A 304 12.62 -35.66 11.39
N ILE A 305 12.95 -36.13 10.20
CA ILE A 305 12.52 -35.57 8.94
C ILE A 305 12.08 -36.70 7.98
N GLY A 306 10.90 -36.55 7.39
CA GLY A 306 10.48 -37.29 6.20
C GLY A 306 10.49 -36.36 4.98
N CYS A 307 10.88 -36.86 3.83
CA CYS A 307 10.84 -36.09 2.60
C CYS A 307 10.45 -36.92 1.39
N THR A 308 9.88 -36.26 0.39
CA THR A 308 9.41 -36.90 -0.85
C THR A 308 9.36 -35.86 -1.98
N LEU A 309 9.49 -36.33 -3.23
CA LEU A 309 9.14 -35.54 -4.41
C LEU A 309 7.65 -35.63 -4.69
N PHE A 310 7.07 -34.59 -5.26
CA PHE A 310 5.71 -34.67 -5.79
C PHE A 310 5.63 -35.52 -7.03
N ALA A 311 4.64 -36.42 -7.10
CA ALA A 311 4.30 -37.14 -8.34
C ALA A 311 3.59 -36.17 -9.31
N LYS A 312 3.56 -36.52 -10.59
CA LYS A 312 2.86 -35.75 -11.60
C LYS A 312 1.34 -35.75 -11.34
N GLY A 313 0.78 -34.57 -11.17
CA GLY A 313 -0.66 -34.36 -10.92
C GLY A 313 -1.11 -34.71 -9.49
N GLU A 314 -0.20 -35.00 -8.59
CA GLU A 314 -0.48 -35.31 -7.19
C GLU A 314 -0.95 -34.05 -6.44
N THR A 315 -1.80 -34.23 -5.42
CA THR A 315 -2.23 -33.17 -4.53
C THR A 315 -1.16 -32.87 -3.48
N LEU A 316 -1.22 -31.66 -2.89
CA LEU A 316 -0.38 -31.29 -1.75
C LEU A 316 -0.56 -32.24 -0.57
N ASP A 317 -1.80 -32.61 -0.26
CA ASP A 317 -2.13 -33.47 0.88
C ASP A 317 -1.54 -34.87 0.73
N ASP A 318 -1.62 -35.47 -0.47
CA ASP A 318 -1.02 -36.78 -0.73
C ASP A 318 0.51 -36.78 -0.57
N ALA A 319 1.17 -35.74 -1.08
CA ALA A 319 2.62 -35.57 -0.92
C ALA A 319 3.02 -35.36 0.55
N LEU A 320 2.25 -34.57 1.30
CA LEU A 320 2.50 -34.34 2.73
C LEU A 320 2.25 -35.62 3.54
N GLU A 321 1.19 -36.41 3.25
CA GLU A 321 0.93 -37.68 3.90
C GLU A 321 2.09 -38.67 3.68
N ARG A 322 2.67 -38.66 2.48
CA ARG A 322 3.84 -39.52 2.18
C ARG A 322 5.10 -39.05 2.90
N ALA A 323 5.33 -37.73 3.00
CA ALA A 323 6.43 -37.17 3.77
C ALA A 323 6.27 -37.49 5.28
N ASP A 324 5.04 -37.42 5.81
CA ASP A 324 4.74 -37.77 7.20
C ASP A 324 5.00 -39.27 7.49
N LYS A 325 4.71 -40.19 6.54
CA LYS A 325 5.13 -41.61 6.66
C LYS A 325 6.65 -41.71 6.82
N GLY A 326 7.41 -40.95 6.04
CA GLY A 326 8.88 -40.88 6.18
C GLY A 326 9.30 -40.33 7.54
N LEU A 327 8.63 -39.33 8.06
CA LEU A 327 8.85 -38.78 9.39
C LEU A 327 8.56 -39.83 10.49
N TYR A 328 7.45 -40.56 10.36
CA TYR A 328 7.12 -41.66 11.27
C TYR A 328 8.23 -42.71 11.27
N ASP A 329 8.71 -43.16 10.11
CA ASP A 329 9.82 -44.11 9.98
C ASP A 329 11.12 -43.55 10.61
N ALA A 330 11.42 -42.26 10.42
CA ALA A 330 12.55 -41.62 11.06
C ALA A 330 12.48 -41.69 12.60
N LYS A 331 11.30 -41.41 13.18
CA LYS A 331 11.06 -41.49 14.63
C LYS A 331 11.18 -42.94 15.15
N GLN A 332 10.66 -43.93 14.43
CA GLN A 332 10.72 -45.37 14.82
C GLN A 332 12.16 -45.88 14.77
N ASN A 333 12.94 -45.48 13.83
CA ASN A 333 14.30 -45.95 13.61
C ASN A 333 15.38 -45.23 14.45
N GLY A 334 14.97 -44.50 15.52
CA GLY A 334 15.91 -43.93 16.50
C GLY A 334 16.09 -42.43 16.40
N ARG A 335 15.19 -41.72 15.68
CA ARG A 335 15.12 -40.23 15.56
C ARG A 335 16.36 -39.61 14.93
N ASN A 336 16.43 -38.26 14.93
CA ASN A 336 17.55 -37.46 14.43
C ASN A 336 18.08 -37.93 13.07
N ARG A 337 17.20 -38.13 12.12
CA ARG A 337 17.51 -38.63 10.76
C ARG A 337 16.53 -38.15 9.73
N VAL A 338 16.93 -38.28 8.47
CA VAL A 338 16.09 -38.08 7.30
C VAL A 338 15.69 -39.41 6.70
N VAL A 339 14.43 -39.57 6.31
CA VAL A 339 13.92 -40.68 5.54
C VAL A 339 13.26 -40.15 4.28
N TYR A 340 13.72 -40.58 3.11
CA TYR A 340 13.12 -40.28 1.82
C TYR A 340 12.14 -41.40 1.43
N ILE A 341 10.93 -41.03 1.04
CA ILE A 341 9.93 -41.94 0.46
C ILE A 341 9.74 -41.58 -1.02
N ALA A 342 9.94 -42.54 -1.89
CA ALA A 342 9.74 -42.33 -3.32
C ALA A 342 8.25 -42.08 -3.66
N PRO A 343 7.94 -41.20 -4.62
CA PRO A 343 6.57 -41.03 -5.11
C PRO A 343 6.11 -42.30 -5.82
N PRO A 344 4.79 -42.56 -5.94
CA PRO A 344 4.28 -43.64 -6.78
C PRO A 344 4.69 -43.42 -8.25
N LEU A 345 4.88 -44.54 -8.96
CA LEU A 345 5.27 -44.54 -10.38
C LEU A 345 4.16 -43.95 -11.28
#